data_97a6ef9fdbfd3b7c5fc36ce4c24e8115
#
_entry.id   97a6ef9fdbfd3b7c5fc36ce4c24e8115
#
_cell.length_a   1.000
_cell.length_b   1.000
_cell.length_c   1.000
_cell.angle_alpha   90.00
_cell.angle_beta   90.00
_cell.angle_gamma   90.00
#
_symmetry.space_group_name_H-M   'P 1'
#
loop_
_entity.id
_entity.type
_entity.pdbx_description
1 polymer ?
#
loop_
_entity_poly.entity_id
_entity_poly.type
_entity_poly.pdbx_seq_one_letter_code
_entity_poly.pdbx_strand_id
1 'polypeptide(L)'
;AGTIKESTLVETWHSPKSVGDESLLLSEIASTWIGVNRIKSANLAKKNGADCLIMDDGFQNPSIDKDFSIIVVDGEQEFGNKRVLPSGPLRESIRRGLSRTNIVVVIGKINETLKTLIPSTIPVFRAKFEIKKDNEIFNGKKVIAFAGIAYPSKFFKTLEAQGAKIIEEVSYPDHYIYNENDLLY
;
A
#
# COMPACT_ATOMS: atom_id res chain seq x y z
N ALA A 1 -5.84 -11.10 -2.34
CA ALA A 1 -6.80 -10.74 -3.40
C ALA A 1 -8.14 -11.43 -3.16
N GLY A 2 -9.26 -10.72 -3.37
CA GLY A 2 -10.60 -11.25 -3.18
C GLY A 2 -10.97 -12.43 -4.09
N THR A 3 -12.10 -13.08 -3.80
CA THR A 3 -12.60 -14.23 -4.58
C THR A 3 -13.36 -13.83 -5.83
N ILE A 4 -13.88 -12.59 -5.89
CA ILE A 4 -14.62 -12.08 -7.05
C ILE A 4 -13.66 -11.88 -8.22
N LYS A 5 -14.00 -12.51 -9.36
CA LYS A 5 -13.20 -12.45 -10.60
C LYS A 5 -13.75 -11.47 -11.63
N GLU A 6 -15.04 -11.18 -11.56
CA GLU A 6 -15.67 -10.26 -12.47
C GLU A 6 -15.40 -8.80 -12.09
N SER A 7 -15.54 -7.90 -13.09
CA SER A 7 -15.41 -6.46 -12.85
C SER A 7 -16.58 -5.96 -12.04
N THR A 8 -16.33 -5.58 -10.78
CA THR A 8 -17.35 -5.27 -9.78
C THR A 8 -17.01 -3.96 -9.08
N LEU A 9 -18.02 -3.11 -8.89
CA LEU A 9 -17.92 -1.96 -7.98
C LEU A 9 -17.90 -2.48 -6.54
N VAL A 10 -16.94 -1.99 -5.76
CA VAL A 10 -16.82 -2.35 -4.34
C VAL A 10 -17.81 -1.51 -3.54
N GLU A 11 -18.62 -2.21 -2.74
CA GLU A 11 -19.66 -1.64 -1.89
C GLU A 11 -19.41 -2.00 -0.42
N THR A 12 -19.94 -1.22 0.50
CA THR A 12 -19.72 -1.37 1.96
C THR A 12 -20.19 -2.69 2.54
N TRP A 13 -21.11 -3.37 1.87
CA TRP A 13 -21.63 -4.68 2.28
C TRP A 13 -20.76 -5.86 1.81
N HIS A 14 -19.76 -5.63 0.95
CA HIS A 14 -18.83 -6.68 0.56
C HIS A 14 -17.92 -7.09 1.72
N SER A 15 -17.57 -8.38 1.76
CA SER A 15 -16.61 -8.87 2.74
C SER A 15 -15.16 -8.73 2.24
N PRO A 16 -14.16 -8.58 3.13
CA PRO A 16 -12.73 -8.60 2.76
C PRO A 16 -12.34 -9.85 1.96
N LYS A 17 -12.95 -10.99 2.30
CA LYS A 17 -12.72 -12.26 1.58
C LYS A 17 -13.20 -12.20 0.13
N SER A 18 -14.25 -11.45 -0.15
CA SER A 18 -14.82 -11.36 -1.51
C SER A 18 -14.08 -10.39 -2.41
N VAL A 19 -13.74 -9.20 -1.92
CA VAL A 19 -13.18 -8.11 -2.74
C VAL A 19 -11.72 -7.77 -2.41
N GLY A 20 -11.21 -8.22 -1.26
CA GLY A 20 -9.90 -7.84 -0.72
C GLY A 20 -10.03 -6.69 0.30
N ASP A 21 -9.21 -6.69 1.31
CA ASP A 21 -9.16 -5.71 2.39
C ASP A 21 -8.77 -4.31 1.88
N GLU A 22 -7.72 -4.21 1.08
CA GLU A 22 -7.26 -2.95 0.50
C GLU A 22 -8.34 -2.26 -0.34
N SER A 23 -9.09 -3.03 -1.14
CA SER A 23 -10.13 -2.45 -1.99
C SER A 23 -11.33 -1.91 -1.19
N LEU A 24 -11.62 -2.48 -0.02
CA LEU A 24 -12.60 -1.93 0.91
C LEU A 24 -12.14 -0.59 1.48
N LEU A 25 -10.89 -0.49 1.94
CA LEU A 25 -10.32 0.77 2.42
C LEU A 25 -10.35 1.85 1.34
N LEU A 26 -10.01 1.51 0.11
CA LEU A 26 -10.08 2.44 -1.02
C LEU A 26 -11.51 2.88 -1.32
N SER A 27 -12.50 1.99 -1.16
CA SER A 27 -13.92 2.29 -1.42
C SER A 27 -14.51 3.32 -0.45
N GLU A 28 -13.90 3.51 0.73
CA GLU A 28 -14.28 4.58 1.67
C GLU A 28 -13.90 5.98 1.16
N ILE A 29 -12.95 6.05 0.22
CA ILE A 29 -12.39 7.32 -0.28
C ILE A 29 -12.91 7.63 -1.68
N ALA A 30 -13.02 6.61 -2.54
CA ALA A 30 -13.41 6.77 -3.94
C ALA A 30 -14.12 5.53 -4.48
N SER A 31 -14.90 5.70 -5.56
CA SER A 31 -15.52 4.58 -6.28
C SER A 31 -14.45 3.59 -6.74
N THR A 32 -14.42 2.43 -6.13
CA THR A 32 -13.38 1.42 -6.32
C THR A 32 -13.90 0.24 -7.13
N TRP A 33 -13.23 -0.09 -8.21
CA TRP A 33 -13.56 -1.19 -9.09
C TRP A 33 -12.50 -2.28 -9.01
N ILE A 34 -12.92 -3.51 -8.82
CA ILE A 34 -12.05 -4.69 -8.84
C ILE A 34 -12.36 -5.57 -10.05
N GLY A 35 -11.44 -6.45 -10.39
CA GLY A 35 -11.63 -7.46 -11.45
C GLY A 35 -10.31 -7.95 -12.03
N VAL A 36 -10.32 -9.17 -12.55
CA VAL A 36 -9.15 -9.74 -13.21
C VAL A 36 -8.85 -9.00 -14.52
N ASN A 37 -9.89 -8.60 -15.24
CA ASN A 37 -9.76 -7.84 -16.48
C ASN A 37 -9.81 -6.33 -16.18
N ARG A 38 -8.66 -5.70 -16.07
CA ARG A 38 -8.54 -4.28 -15.75
C ARG A 38 -9.15 -3.36 -16.81
N ILE A 39 -9.09 -3.73 -18.09
CA ILE A 39 -9.73 -2.98 -19.19
C ILE A 39 -11.25 -2.96 -19.00
N LYS A 40 -11.85 -4.12 -18.68
CA LYS A 40 -13.28 -4.20 -18.43
C LYS A 40 -13.69 -3.34 -17.23
N SER A 41 -12.92 -3.40 -16.13
CA SER A 41 -13.18 -2.57 -14.95
C SER A 41 -13.06 -1.08 -15.26
N ALA A 42 -12.04 -0.66 -16.00
CA ALA A 42 -11.84 0.72 -16.43
C ALA A 42 -13.00 1.22 -17.30
N ASN A 43 -13.45 0.41 -18.25
CA ASN A 43 -14.59 0.77 -19.10
C ASN A 43 -15.91 0.90 -18.32
N LEU A 44 -16.10 0.05 -17.30
CA LEU A 44 -17.26 0.16 -16.42
C LEU A 44 -17.19 1.41 -15.55
N ALA A 45 -16.03 1.72 -14.97
CA ALA A 45 -15.81 2.94 -14.21
C ALA A 45 -16.11 4.18 -15.06
N LYS A 46 -15.59 4.23 -16.30
CA LYS A 46 -15.86 5.31 -17.26
C LYS A 46 -17.35 5.44 -17.57
N LYS A 47 -18.07 4.34 -17.82
CA LYS A 47 -19.50 4.33 -18.03
C LYS A 47 -20.29 4.84 -16.83
N ASN A 48 -19.74 4.72 -15.63
CA ASN A 48 -20.32 5.23 -14.40
C ASN A 48 -19.79 6.64 -14.03
N GLY A 49 -19.23 7.38 -14.97
CA GLY A 49 -18.90 8.79 -14.82
C GLY A 49 -17.50 9.07 -14.28
N ALA A 50 -16.58 8.12 -14.30
CA ALA A 50 -15.21 8.38 -13.91
C ALA A 50 -14.45 9.15 -15.00
N ASP A 51 -13.94 10.32 -14.65
CA ASP A 51 -13.08 11.16 -15.51
C ASP A 51 -11.60 10.83 -15.34
N CYS A 52 -11.22 10.28 -14.19
CA CYS A 52 -9.87 9.88 -13.86
C CYS A 52 -9.88 8.47 -13.27
N LEU A 53 -8.92 7.65 -13.68
CA LEU A 53 -8.72 6.29 -13.18
C LEU A 53 -7.38 6.19 -12.47
N ILE A 54 -7.39 5.85 -11.19
CA ILE A 54 -6.18 5.57 -10.42
C ILE A 54 -6.05 4.06 -10.28
N MET A 55 -4.92 3.52 -10.74
CA MET A 55 -4.64 2.09 -10.65
C MET A 55 -3.72 1.83 -9.45
N ASP A 56 -4.24 1.19 -8.43
CA ASP A 56 -3.42 0.66 -7.35
C ASP A 56 -2.65 -0.58 -7.81
N ASP A 57 -1.34 -0.64 -7.49
CA ASP A 57 -0.38 -1.66 -7.96
C ASP A 57 -0.48 -1.93 -9.49
N GLY A 58 -0.76 -0.87 -10.25
CA GLY A 58 -0.99 -0.97 -11.70
C GLY A 58 0.24 -0.74 -12.56
N PHE A 59 1.39 -0.39 -11.98
CA PHE A 59 2.56 0.11 -12.70
C PHE A 59 3.10 -0.87 -13.76
N GLN A 60 3.21 -2.16 -13.45
CA GLN A 60 3.68 -3.18 -14.39
C GLN A 60 2.58 -3.78 -15.27
N ASN A 61 1.31 -3.37 -15.10
CA ASN A 61 0.24 -3.91 -15.92
C ASN A 61 0.28 -3.27 -17.33
N PRO A 62 0.47 -4.07 -18.42
CA PRO A 62 0.59 -3.54 -19.76
C PRO A 62 -0.74 -3.35 -20.49
N SER A 63 -1.86 -3.74 -19.88
CA SER A 63 -3.15 -3.78 -20.57
C SER A 63 -3.81 -2.41 -20.74
N ILE A 64 -3.36 -1.41 -19.99
CA ILE A 64 -3.87 -0.03 -20.04
C ILE A 64 -2.67 0.90 -20.11
N ASP A 65 -2.66 1.78 -21.10
CA ASP A 65 -1.69 2.87 -21.18
C ASP A 65 -1.96 3.87 -20.05
N LYS A 66 -0.90 4.38 -19.46
CA LYS A 66 -0.96 5.28 -18.32
C LYS A 66 -0.49 6.66 -18.77
N ASP A 67 -1.33 7.65 -18.61
CA ASP A 67 -0.98 9.05 -18.87
C ASP A 67 0.03 9.56 -17.84
N PHE A 68 -0.04 9.00 -16.61
CA PHE A 68 0.81 9.40 -15.50
C PHE A 68 1.15 8.23 -14.60
N SER A 69 2.41 8.11 -14.21
CA SER A 69 2.91 7.01 -13.37
C SER A 69 3.66 7.54 -12.15
N ILE A 70 3.26 7.08 -10.98
CA ILE A 70 3.88 7.40 -9.70
C ILE A 70 4.50 6.13 -9.13
N ILE A 71 5.77 6.20 -8.74
CA ILE A 71 6.40 5.16 -7.92
C ILE A 71 6.45 5.67 -6.48
N VAL A 72 5.95 4.85 -5.55
CA VAL A 72 6.10 5.09 -4.11
C VAL A 72 7.23 4.21 -3.60
N VAL A 73 8.19 4.83 -2.91
CA VAL A 73 9.37 4.16 -2.34
C VAL A 73 9.39 4.37 -0.84
N ASP A 74 9.54 3.29 -0.09
CA ASP A 74 9.84 3.39 1.33
C ASP A 74 11.31 3.81 1.52
N GLY A 75 11.55 4.94 2.19
CA GLY A 75 12.89 5.51 2.33
C GLY A 75 13.86 4.69 3.19
N GLU A 76 13.35 3.75 4.01
CA GLU A 76 14.18 2.82 4.78
C GLU A 76 14.53 1.56 3.98
N GLN A 77 13.57 1.04 3.23
CA GLN A 77 13.70 -0.19 2.46
C GLN A 77 14.28 0.04 1.06
N GLU A 78 14.09 1.24 0.52
CA GLU A 78 14.48 1.62 -0.83
C GLU A 78 13.96 0.63 -1.89
N PHE A 79 14.86 0.14 -2.73
CA PHE A 79 14.61 -0.90 -3.74
C PHE A 79 15.12 -2.29 -3.28
N GLY A 80 15.22 -2.52 -1.96
CA GLY A 80 15.76 -3.74 -1.38
C GLY A 80 17.20 -4.00 -1.84
N ASN A 81 17.52 -5.23 -2.22
CA ASN A 81 18.84 -5.58 -2.75
C ASN A 81 19.05 -5.17 -4.22
N LYS A 82 18.13 -4.42 -4.82
CA LYS A 82 18.15 -3.90 -6.19
C LYS A 82 18.13 -4.96 -7.30
N ARG A 83 17.82 -6.20 -6.94
CA ARG A 83 17.76 -7.33 -7.86
C ARG A 83 16.33 -7.67 -8.22
N VAL A 84 16.17 -8.20 -9.43
CA VAL A 84 14.88 -8.69 -9.95
C VAL A 84 14.64 -10.12 -9.48
N LEU A 85 13.38 -10.50 -9.34
CA LEU A 85 12.95 -11.87 -9.05
C LEU A 85 13.68 -12.88 -9.96
N PRO A 86 14.10 -14.06 -9.44
CA PRO A 86 13.93 -14.52 -8.05
C PRO A 86 15.02 -14.05 -7.08
N SER A 87 16.06 -13.32 -7.53
CA SER A 87 17.23 -12.93 -6.74
C SER A 87 16.99 -11.72 -5.84
N GLY A 88 15.85 -11.06 -5.95
CA GLY A 88 15.45 -9.90 -5.16
C GLY A 88 13.96 -9.58 -5.31
N PRO A 89 13.49 -8.50 -4.68
CA PRO A 89 12.06 -8.19 -4.60
C PRO A 89 11.50 -7.52 -5.85
N LEU A 90 12.33 -7.06 -6.77
CA LEU A 90 11.87 -6.25 -7.88
C LEU A 90 11.24 -7.10 -8.98
N ARG A 91 10.13 -6.63 -9.55
CA ARG A 91 9.47 -7.25 -10.73
C ARG A 91 10.18 -6.89 -12.04
N GLU A 92 10.98 -5.82 -12.03
CA GLU A 92 11.78 -5.33 -13.16
C GLU A 92 12.98 -4.51 -12.68
N SER A 93 13.93 -4.21 -13.57
CA SER A 93 15.09 -3.39 -13.20
C SER A 93 14.67 -1.94 -12.86
N ILE A 94 15.36 -1.33 -11.89
CA ILE A 94 15.12 0.06 -11.47
C ILE A 94 15.15 1.01 -12.68
N ARG A 95 16.16 0.85 -13.55
CA ARG A 95 16.30 1.68 -14.75
C ARG A 95 15.07 1.60 -15.66
N ARG A 96 14.54 0.39 -15.90
CA ARG A 96 13.36 0.19 -16.74
C ARG A 96 12.10 0.78 -16.08
N GLY A 97 11.93 0.61 -14.78
CA GLY A 97 10.84 1.22 -14.06
C GLY A 97 10.90 2.74 -14.13
N LEU A 98 12.04 3.33 -13.76
CA LEU A 98 12.20 4.78 -13.73
C LEU A 98 12.07 5.42 -15.12
N SER A 99 12.40 4.74 -16.23
CA SER A 99 12.28 5.30 -17.58
C SER A 99 10.85 5.65 -18.02
N ARG A 100 9.83 5.15 -17.31
CA ARG A 100 8.41 5.44 -17.56
C ARG A 100 7.69 6.01 -16.35
N THR A 101 8.47 6.55 -15.41
CA THR A 101 7.96 7.16 -14.16
C THR A 101 7.94 8.67 -14.33
N ASN A 102 6.81 9.29 -13.98
CA ASN A 102 6.67 10.74 -14.00
C ASN A 102 7.08 11.37 -12.67
N ILE A 103 6.80 10.69 -11.55
CA ILE A 103 7.09 11.18 -10.19
C ILE A 103 7.51 10.00 -9.31
N VAL A 104 8.45 10.26 -8.41
CA VAL A 104 8.77 9.37 -7.28
C VAL A 104 8.33 10.03 -5.98
N VAL A 105 7.58 9.31 -5.17
CA VAL A 105 7.20 9.70 -3.80
C VAL A 105 7.98 8.83 -2.83
N VAL A 106 8.78 9.43 -1.95
CA VAL A 106 9.54 8.72 -0.91
C VAL A 106 8.87 8.91 0.44
N ILE A 107 8.44 7.81 1.04
CA ILE A 107 7.89 7.83 2.39
C ILE A 107 9.04 7.75 3.38
N GLY A 108 9.21 8.80 4.20
CA GLY A 108 10.28 8.88 5.18
C GLY A 108 11.49 9.68 4.70
N LYS A 109 12.70 9.18 4.92
CA LYS A 109 13.93 9.89 4.59
C LYS A 109 14.42 9.58 3.18
N ILE A 110 14.84 10.61 2.45
CA ILE A 110 15.54 10.46 1.18
C ILE A 110 17.05 10.47 1.49
N ASN A 111 17.68 9.33 1.30
CA ASN A 111 19.12 9.20 1.49
C ASN A 111 19.90 9.40 0.19
N GLU A 112 21.23 9.42 0.26
CA GLU A 112 22.09 9.64 -0.90
C GLU A 112 22.00 8.50 -1.93
N THR A 113 21.73 7.27 -1.47
CA THR A 113 21.55 6.13 -2.38
C THR A 113 20.34 6.32 -3.30
N LEU A 114 19.19 6.73 -2.76
CA LEU A 114 18.01 7.03 -3.56
C LEU A 114 18.25 8.21 -4.52
N LYS A 115 18.95 9.25 -4.05
CA LYS A 115 19.27 10.40 -4.91
C LYS A 115 20.15 10.03 -6.10
N THR A 116 21.07 9.10 -5.93
CA THR A 116 21.94 8.64 -7.03
C THR A 116 21.26 7.68 -7.99
N LEU A 117 20.27 6.93 -7.50
CA LEU A 117 19.53 5.97 -8.31
C LEU A 117 18.43 6.60 -9.17
N ILE A 118 17.82 7.68 -8.67
CA ILE A 118 16.72 8.35 -9.36
C ILE A 118 17.30 9.45 -10.27
N PRO A 119 17.05 9.41 -11.58
CA PRO A 119 17.50 10.47 -12.48
C PRO A 119 16.98 11.84 -12.03
N SER A 120 17.84 12.86 -12.13
CA SER A 120 17.48 14.25 -11.75
C SER A 120 16.34 14.85 -12.57
N THR A 121 15.99 14.24 -13.70
CA THR A 121 14.85 14.62 -14.55
C THR A 121 13.51 14.19 -13.96
N ILE A 122 13.50 13.28 -12.96
CA ILE A 122 12.27 12.81 -12.32
C ILE A 122 12.06 13.58 -11.02
N PRO A 123 10.96 14.32 -10.85
CA PRO A 123 10.64 14.97 -9.60
C PRO A 123 10.50 13.96 -8.45
N VAL A 124 11.11 14.27 -7.30
CA VAL A 124 11.04 13.44 -6.09
C VAL A 124 10.36 14.24 -4.99
N PHE A 125 9.28 13.70 -4.48
CA PHE A 125 8.53 14.27 -3.36
C PHE A 125 8.74 13.42 -2.11
N ARG A 126 8.82 14.09 -0.97
CA ARG A 126 8.86 13.44 0.33
C ARG A 126 7.47 13.40 0.95
N ALA A 127 7.07 12.23 1.40
CA ALA A 127 5.86 12.04 2.18
C ALA A 127 6.19 11.47 3.57
N LYS A 128 5.26 11.61 4.50
CA LYS A 128 5.29 10.97 5.81
C LYS A 128 3.89 10.51 6.17
N PHE A 129 3.80 9.46 6.95
CA PHE A 129 2.55 9.12 7.60
C PHE A 129 2.31 10.12 8.73
N GLU A 130 1.13 10.72 8.75
CA GLU A 130 0.65 11.51 9.88
C GLU A 130 -0.50 10.78 10.55
N ILE A 131 -0.39 10.64 11.85
CA ILE A 131 -1.45 10.10 12.67
C ILE A 131 -2.48 11.20 12.88
N LYS A 132 -3.75 10.93 12.59
CA LYS A 132 -4.84 11.87 12.91
C LYS A 132 -4.82 12.17 14.41
N LYS A 133 -4.78 13.45 14.77
CA LYS A 133 -4.54 13.95 16.14
C LYS A 133 -5.60 13.55 17.19
N ASP A 134 -6.69 12.93 16.80
CA ASP A 134 -7.77 12.53 17.72
C ASP A 134 -7.46 11.32 18.60
N ASN A 135 -6.23 10.82 18.56
CA ASN A 135 -5.85 9.57 19.21
C ASN A 135 -4.84 9.75 20.37
N GLU A 136 -5.14 10.61 21.33
CA GLU A 136 -4.52 10.50 22.67
C GLU A 136 -4.96 9.24 23.43
N ILE A 137 -5.72 8.36 22.74
CA ILE A 137 -6.31 7.14 23.28
C ILE A 137 -5.26 6.24 23.92
N PHE A 138 -4.03 6.22 23.38
CA PHE A 138 -2.96 5.33 23.83
C PHE A 138 -1.99 5.93 24.82
N ASN A 139 -2.02 7.25 25.04
CA ASN A 139 -1.03 7.93 25.87
C ASN A 139 -0.97 7.35 27.30
N GLY A 140 0.19 6.80 27.66
CA GLY A 140 0.45 6.19 28.94
C GLY A 140 -0.22 4.85 29.20
N LYS A 141 -1.05 4.34 28.26
CA LYS A 141 -1.74 3.05 28.43
C LYS A 141 -0.82 1.88 28.13
N LYS A 142 -0.96 0.83 28.92
CA LYS A 142 -0.37 -0.48 28.66
C LYS A 142 -1.22 -1.20 27.61
N VAL A 143 -0.59 -1.69 26.55
CA VAL A 143 -1.28 -2.36 25.44
C VAL A 143 -0.52 -3.63 25.02
N ILE A 144 -1.27 -4.63 24.57
CA ILE A 144 -0.73 -5.72 23.75
C ILE A 144 -0.93 -5.29 22.30
N ALA A 145 0.15 -5.27 21.54
CA ALA A 145 0.10 -4.85 20.14
C ALA A 145 0.25 -6.06 19.23
N PHE A 146 -0.68 -6.23 18.29
CA PHE A 146 -0.59 -7.32 17.31
C PHE A 146 -0.82 -6.80 15.89
N ALA A 147 -0.12 -7.38 14.93
CA ALA A 147 -0.23 -6.97 13.52
C ALA A 147 0.05 -8.12 12.56
N GLY A 148 -0.82 -8.25 11.53
CA GLY A 148 -0.68 -9.16 10.40
C GLY A 148 -0.38 -8.38 9.12
N ILE A 149 0.73 -7.67 9.10
CA ILE A 149 1.21 -6.85 7.97
C ILE A 149 2.67 -7.20 7.68
N ALA A 150 3.15 -6.87 6.48
CA ALA A 150 4.51 -7.20 6.03
C ALA A 150 5.62 -6.69 6.97
N TYR A 151 5.41 -5.54 7.64
CA TYR A 151 6.38 -4.92 8.56
C TYR A 151 5.75 -4.52 9.90
N PRO A 152 5.44 -5.47 10.80
CA PRO A 152 4.80 -5.20 12.08
C PRO A 152 5.53 -4.19 12.96
N SER A 153 6.87 -4.21 12.92
CA SER A 153 7.70 -3.30 13.71
C SER A 153 7.45 -1.82 13.44
N LYS A 154 6.99 -1.44 12.24
CA LYS A 154 6.62 -0.04 11.92
C LYS A 154 5.34 0.36 12.65
N PHE A 155 4.38 -0.56 12.74
CA PHE A 155 3.15 -0.35 13.48
C PHE A 155 3.44 -0.19 14.98
N PHE A 156 4.27 -1.08 15.55
CA PHE A 156 4.63 -1.00 16.97
C PHE A 156 5.33 0.32 17.31
N LYS A 157 6.33 0.72 16.54
CA LYS A 157 6.98 2.04 16.69
C LYS A 157 6.00 3.21 16.58
N THR A 158 4.96 3.08 15.76
CA THR A 158 3.92 4.09 15.62
C THR A 158 3.09 4.21 16.89
N LEU A 159 2.70 3.08 17.51
CA LEU A 159 1.99 3.07 18.79
C LEU A 159 2.82 3.67 19.92
N GLU A 160 4.10 3.31 20.00
CA GLU A 160 5.03 3.88 20.99
C GLU A 160 5.17 5.41 20.81
N ALA A 161 5.27 5.88 19.57
CA ALA A 161 5.32 7.31 19.26
C ALA A 161 4.03 8.06 19.66
N GLN A 162 2.90 7.34 19.82
CA GLN A 162 1.64 7.85 20.36
C GLN A 162 1.55 7.75 21.90
N GLY A 163 2.62 7.33 22.56
CA GLY A 163 2.68 7.21 24.00
C GLY A 163 2.14 5.90 24.58
N ALA A 164 1.85 4.90 23.74
CA ALA A 164 1.50 3.58 24.20
C ALA A 164 2.71 2.90 24.91
N LYS A 165 2.42 2.17 25.98
CA LYS A 165 3.39 1.28 26.64
C LYS A 165 3.11 -0.15 26.18
N ILE A 166 3.80 -0.60 25.14
CA ILE A 166 3.64 -1.96 24.63
C ILE A 166 4.24 -2.93 25.63
N ILE A 167 3.41 -3.84 26.16
CA ILE A 167 3.83 -4.90 27.09
C ILE A 167 4.11 -6.21 26.36
N GLU A 168 3.51 -6.39 25.18
CA GLU A 168 3.72 -7.55 24.33
C GLU A 168 3.51 -7.17 22.85
N GLU A 169 4.38 -7.68 21.96
CA GLU A 169 4.29 -7.54 20.52
C GLU A 169 4.01 -8.90 19.89
N VAL A 170 2.90 -9.03 19.16
CA VAL A 170 2.52 -10.26 18.47
C VAL A 170 2.49 -10.00 16.96
N SER A 171 3.35 -10.71 16.23
CA SER A 171 3.42 -10.61 14.78
C SER A 171 2.75 -11.81 14.13
N TYR A 172 1.78 -11.55 13.27
CA TYR A 172 1.12 -12.54 12.43
C TYR A 172 1.64 -12.46 10.98
N PRO A 173 1.44 -13.51 10.18
CA PRO A 173 1.71 -13.45 8.73
C PRO A 173 0.97 -12.29 8.05
N ASP A 174 1.53 -11.79 6.95
CA ASP A 174 0.89 -10.74 6.16
C ASP A 174 -0.51 -11.16 5.67
N HIS A 175 -1.48 -10.25 5.75
CA HIS A 175 -2.91 -10.50 5.47
C HIS A 175 -3.55 -11.61 6.35
N TYR A 176 -3.07 -11.75 7.59
CA TYR A 176 -3.64 -12.73 8.53
C TYR A 176 -5.10 -12.41 8.85
N ILE A 177 -5.96 -13.44 8.81
CA ILE A 177 -7.36 -13.33 9.19
C ILE A 177 -7.49 -13.72 10.67
N TYR A 178 -7.72 -12.72 11.52
CA TYR A 178 -7.89 -12.92 12.95
C TYR A 178 -9.15 -13.71 13.27
N ASN A 179 -9.09 -14.52 14.34
CA ASN A 179 -10.21 -15.23 14.92
C ASN A 179 -10.32 -14.90 16.41
N GLU A 180 -11.41 -15.33 17.04
CA GLU A 180 -11.65 -15.01 18.45
C GLU A 180 -10.53 -15.51 19.39
N ASN A 181 -9.92 -16.67 19.09
CA ASN A 181 -8.83 -17.20 19.91
C ASN A 181 -7.56 -16.37 19.86
N ASP A 182 -7.34 -15.64 18.78
CA ASP A 182 -6.19 -14.73 18.63
C ASP A 182 -6.31 -13.49 19.55
N LEU A 183 -7.52 -13.22 20.07
CA LEU A 183 -7.83 -12.07 20.93
C LEU A 183 -8.01 -12.46 22.41
N LEU A 184 -7.92 -13.75 22.72
CA LEU A 184 -8.02 -14.26 24.09
C LEU A 184 -6.62 -14.29 24.74
N TYR A 185 -6.21 -13.14 25.28
CA TYR A 185 -5.01 -12.96 26.11
C TYR A 185 -5.38 -12.63 27.55
#